data_1a85ce0f8067e3b3a6c2973123ce5b63
#
_entry.id   1a85ce0f8067e3b3a6c2973123ce5b63
#
_cell.length_a   1.000
_cell.length_b   1.000
_cell.length_c   1.000
_cell.angle_alpha   90.00
_cell.angle_beta   90.00
_cell.angle_gamma   90.00
#
_symmetry.space_group_name_H-M   'P 1'
#
loop_
_entity.id
_entity.type
_entity.pdbx_description
1 polymer ?
#
loop_
_entity_poly.entity_id
_entity_poly.type
_entity_poly.pdbx_seq_one_letter_code
_entity_poly.pdbx_strand_id
1 'polypeptide(L)'
;MLRQMRIDNDLDALREMSNWLASNCKGLGLPEALCFRLELAANEAVANTISYGYTAGARGEIALTLGTVDDHAVLEIEDDGLPFNPLALTDPPPAQSLEESRIGGLGVPLIRRSMALCDYQRRAGRNVLTLKSLISGN
;
A
#
# COMPACT_ATOMS: atom_id res chain seq x y z
N MET A 1 -4.09 -13.29 14.11
CA MET A 1 -3.07 -12.46 14.78
C MET A 1 -2.76 -11.25 13.92
N LEU A 2 -2.65 -10.08 14.52
CA LEU A 2 -2.36 -8.84 13.80
C LEU A 2 -0.93 -8.40 14.04
N ARG A 3 -0.31 -7.87 13.00
CA ARG A 3 1.02 -7.27 13.05
C ARG A 3 0.89 -5.83 12.62
N GLN A 4 1.53 -4.93 13.33
CA GLN A 4 1.38 -3.50 13.08
C GLN A 4 2.72 -2.79 13.12
N MET A 5 2.86 -1.76 12.26
CA MET A 5 4.00 -0.86 12.30
C MET A 5 3.57 0.55 11.93
N ARG A 6 4.42 1.51 12.26
CA ARG A 6 4.21 2.91 11.90
C ARG A 6 5.48 3.46 11.29
N ILE A 7 5.32 4.27 10.26
CA ILE A 7 6.44 4.93 9.60
C ILE A 7 6.13 6.40 9.42
N ASP A 8 7.17 7.20 9.28
CA ASP A 8 7.02 8.59 8.90
C ASP A 8 6.68 8.69 7.40
N ASN A 9 6.10 9.81 7.00
CA ASN A 9 5.75 10.04 5.59
C ASN A 9 6.97 10.45 4.76
N ASP A 10 8.01 9.66 4.83
CA ASP A 10 9.27 9.88 4.15
C ASP A 10 9.56 8.67 3.27
N LEU A 11 9.96 8.92 2.01
CA LEU A 11 10.25 7.83 1.08
C LEU A 11 11.38 6.92 1.58
N ASP A 12 12.27 7.44 2.42
CA ASP A 12 13.33 6.62 3.03
C ASP A 12 12.77 5.52 3.94
N ALA A 13 11.56 5.71 4.46
CA ALA A 13 10.94 4.72 5.33
C ALA A 13 10.40 3.50 4.57
N LEU A 14 10.32 3.56 3.24
CA LEU A 14 9.81 2.45 2.44
C LEU A 14 10.65 1.18 2.60
N ARG A 15 11.95 1.32 2.77
CA ARG A 15 12.81 0.16 2.98
C ARG A 15 12.49 -0.56 4.27
N GLU A 16 12.32 0.19 5.34
CA GLU A 16 11.94 -0.38 6.64
C GLU A 16 10.58 -1.06 6.54
N MET A 17 9.64 -0.44 5.87
CA MET A 17 8.32 -1.00 5.64
C MET A 17 8.40 -2.32 4.87
N SER A 18 9.17 -2.35 3.78
CA SER A 18 9.31 -3.56 2.98
C SER A 18 9.90 -4.71 3.78
N ASN A 19 10.94 -4.42 4.57
CA ASN A 19 11.57 -5.44 5.41
C ASN A 19 10.61 -5.97 6.46
N TRP A 20 9.85 -5.07 7.10
CA TRP A 20 8.85 -5.45 8.09
C TRP A 20 7.77 -6.33 7.46
N LEU A 21 7.27 -5.93 6.29
CA LEU A 21 6.20 -6.65 5.62
C LEU A 21 6.66 -8.05 5.20
N ALA A 22 7.83 -8.16 4.59
CA ALA A 22 8.36 -9.46 4.17
C ALA A 22 8.54 -10.40 5.36
N SER A 23 9.10 -9.88 6.45
CA SER A 23 9.34 -10.67 7.65
C SER A 23 8.04 -11.14 8.30
N ASN A 24 7.04 -10.25 8.39
CA ASN A 24 5.78 -10.61 9.03
C ASN A 24 4.89 -11.48 8.16
N CYS A 25 4.92 -11.31 6.85
CA CYS A 25 4.24 -12.22 5.94
C CYS A 25 4.78 -13.63 6.12
N LYS A 26 6.09 -13.77 6.18
CA LYS A 26 6.72 -15.07 6.40
C LYS A 26 6.36 -15.62 7.76
N GLY A 27 6.38 -14.77 8.79
CA GLY A 27 6.01 -15.17 10.14
C GLY A 27 4.57 -15.65 10.28
N LEU A 28 3.68 -15.16 9.44
CA LEU A 28 2.28 -15.60 9.41
C LEU A 28 2.08 -16.85 8.54
N GLY A 29 3.14 -17.37 7.93
CA GLY A 29 3.06 -18.55 7.09
C GLY A 29 2.41 -18.30 5.73
N LEU A 30 2.40 -17.06 5.25
CA LEU A 30 1.79 -16.74 3.97
C LEU A 30 2.68 -17.22 2.81
N PRO A 31 2.06 -17.65 1.68
CA PRO A 31 2.84 -18.08 0.52
C PRO A 31 3.77 -16.98 0.03
N GLU A 32 4.93 -17.36 -0.45
CA GLU A 32 5.94 -16.42 -0.90
C GLU A 32 5.43 -15.50 -2.02
N ALA A 33 4.68 -16.06 -2.96
CA ALA A 33 4.13 -15.26 -4.06
C ALA A 33 3.15 -14.19 -3.54
N LEU A 34 2.36 -14.53 -2.51
CA LEU A 34 1.44 -13.58 -1.90
C LEU A 34 2.22 -12.49 -1.16
N CYS A 35 3.26 -12.86 -0.43
CA CYS A 35 4.11 -11.90 0.27
C CYS A 35 4.70 -10.88 -0.72
N PHE A 36 5.14 -11.36 -1.86
CA PHE A 36 5.70 -10.50 -2.89
C PHE A 36 4.66 -9.53 -3.44
N ARG A 37 3.43 -10.02 -3.70
CA ARG A 37 2.36 -9.16 -4.20
C ARG A 37 1.97 -8.09 -3.19
N LEU A 38 1.88 -8.46 -1.91
CA LEU A 38 1.55 -7.51 -0.85
C LEU A 38 2.63 -6.44 -0.73
N GLU A 39 3.89 -6.85 -0.79
CA GLU A 39 5.01 -5.90 -0.70
C GLU A 39 4.99 -4.93 -1.87
N LEU A 40 4.76 -5.42 -3.07
CA LEU A 40 4.69 -4.59 -4.26
C LEU A 40 3.55 -3.59 -4.16
N ALA A 41 2.36 -4.06 -3.78
CA ALA A 41 1.19 -3.21 -3.65
C ALA A 41 1.39 -2.16 -2.55
N ALA A 42 1.95 -2.56 -1.42
CA ALA A 42 2.20 -1.64 -0.32
C ALA A 42 3.19 -0.55 -0.71
N ASN A 43 4.26 -0.91 -1.39
CA ASN A 43 5.26 0.07 -1.83
C ASN A 43 4.63 1.11 -2.75
N GLU A 44 3.83 0.68 -3.71
CA GLU A 44 3.17 1.61 -4.63
C GLU A 44 2.16 2.50 -3.92
N ALA A 45 1.32 1.92 -3.09
CA ALA A 45 0.29 2.68 -2.39
C ALA A 45 0.92 3.69 -1.41
N VAL A 46 1.90 3.26 -0.64
CA VAL A 46 2.54 4.13 0.35
C VAL A 46 3.37 5.20 -0.32
N ALA A 47 4.10 4.87 -1.38
CA ALA A 47 4.86 5.86 -2.13
C ALA A 47 3.94 6.95 -2.70
N ASN A 48 2.78 6.54 -3.25
CA ASN A 48 1.81 7.50 -3.76
C ASN A 48 1.25 8.39 -2.65
N THR A 49 0.96 7.80 -1.50
CA THR A 49 0.46 8.54 -0.34
C THR A 49 1.49 9.58 0.12
N ILE A 50 2.75 9.17 0.22
CA ILE A 50 3.82 10.10 0.64
C ILE A 50 3.98 11.24 -0.37
N SER A 51 3.95 10.91 -1.65
CA SER A 51 4.20 11.89 -2.71
C SER A 51 3.05 12.85 -2.95
N TYR A 52 1.81 12.39 -2.79
CA TYR A 52 0.63 13.16 -3.18
C TYR A 52 -0.36 13.41 -2.04
N GLY A 53 -0.23 12.70 -0.94
CA GLY A 53 -1.18 12.79 0.17
C GLY A 53 -0.83 13.84 1.22
N TYR A 54 0.28 14.50 1.10
CA TYR A 54 0.71 15.50 2.08
C TYR A 54 1.16 16.78 1.38
N THR A 55 0.92 17.90 2.06
CA THR A 55 1.46 19.17 1.62
C THR A 55 2.99 19.12 1.75
N ALA A 56 3.70 19.77 0.84
CA ALA A 56 5.15 19.78 0.85
C ALA A 56 5.69 20.21 2.22
N GLY A 57 6.57 19.41 2.79
CA GLY A 57 7.17 19.67 4.08
C GLY A 57 6.33 19.29 5.28
N ALA A 58 5.07 18.87 5.07
CA ALA A 58 4.22 18.45 6.18
C ALA A 58 4.67 17.10 6.70
N ARG A 59 4.69 16.96 8.02
CA ARG A 59 5.03 15.69 8.67
C ARG A 59 3.77 14.91 8.97
N GLY A 60 3.84 13.62 8.78
CA GLY A 60 2.73 12.74 9.07
C GLY A 60 3.20 11.34 9.38
N GLU A 61 2.24 10.48 9.68
CA GLU A 61 2.51 9.11 10.07
C GLU A 61 1.61 8.17 9.29
N ILE A 62 2.20 7.04 8.89
CA ILE A 62 1.47 6.00 8.16
C ILE A 62 1.55 4.72 8.98
N ALA A 63 0.40 4.13 9.26
CA ALA A 63 0.31 2.90 10.03
C ALA A 63 -0.10 1.77 9.11
N LEU A 64 0.58 0.63 9.24
CA LEU A 64 0.25 -0.57 8.48
C LEU A 64 -0.15 -1.66 9.45
N THR A 65 -1.24 -2.35 9.13
CA THR A 65 -1.71 -3.50 9.91
C THR A 65 -1.86 -4.69 8.98
N LEU A 66 -1.16 -5.77 9.29
CA LEU A 66 -1.20 -7.00 8.51
C LEU A 66 -1.82 -8.10 9.34
N GLY A 67 -2.74 -8.85 8.76
CA GLY A 67 -3.36 -9.97 9.44
C GLY A 67 -4.03 -10.91 8.47
N THR A 68 -4.72 -11.90 9.02
CA THR A 68 -5.48 -12.84 8.23
C THR A 68 -6.91 -12.86 8.74
N VAL A 69 -7.86 -12.90 7.81
CA VAL A 69 -9.29 -13.00 8.10
C VAL A 69 -9.85 -14.06 7.16
N ASP A 70 -10.36 -15.15 7.75
CA ASP A 70 -10.83 -16.30 6.99
C ASP A 70 -9.71 -16.77 6.05
N ASP A 71 -9.96 -16.80 4.74
CA ASP A 71 -8.99 -17.28 3.76
C ASP A 71 -8.26 -16.15 3.05
N HIS A 72 -8.21 -14.98 3.69
CA HIS A 72 -7.58 -13.80 3.10
C HIS A 72 -6.47 -13.23 3.97
N ALA A 73 -5.41 -12.77 3.33
CA ALA A 73 -4.47 -11.87 3.96
C ALA A 73 -5.01 -10.46 3.78
N VAL A 74 -4.95 -9.66 4.84
CA VAL A 74 -5.48 -8.30 4.84
C VAL A 74 -4.39 -7.34 5.26
N LEU A 75 -4.14 -6.34 4.43
CA LEU A 75 -3.23 -5.26 4.76
C LEU A 75 -4.01 -3.96 4.77
N GLU A 76 -4.02 -3.29 5.91
CA GLU A 76 -4.65 -1.99 6.06
C GLU A 76 -3.57 -0.93 6.18
N ILE A 77 -3.70 0.13 5.39
CA ILE A 77 -2.75 1.24 5.39
C ILE A 77 -3.52 2.50 5.72
N GLU A 78 -3.17 3.12 6.86
CA GLU A 78 -3.86 4.30 7.36
C GLU A 78 -2.89 5.47 7.46
N ASP A 79 -3.31 6.64 6.99
CA ASP A 79 -2.47 7.85 7.09
C ASP A 79 -3.28 9.05 7.53
N ASP A 80 -2.60 10.05 8.04
CA ASP A 80 -3.19 11.29 8.54
C ASP A 80 -3.03 12.46 7.56
N GLY A 81 -2.85 12.15 6.30
CA GLY A 81 -2.69 13.16 5.27
C GLY A 81 -3.99 13.79 4.81
N LEU A 82 -3.89 14.54 3.74
CA LEU A 82 -5.05 15.13 3.08
C LEU A 82 -5.93 14.04 2.49
N PRO A 83 -7.23 14.30 2.28
CA PRO A 83 -8.07 13.31 1.59
C PRO A 83 -7.44 12.94 0.25
N PHE A 84 -7.01 11.70 0.15
CA PHE A 84 -6.32 11.21 -1.03
C PHE A 84 -6.49 9.70 -1.14
N ASN A 85 -7.09 9.25 -2.24
CA ASN A 85 -7.23 7.84 -2.53
C ASN A 85 -6.06 7.41 -3.42
N PRO A 86 -5.12 6.63 -2.91
CA PRO A 86 -3.97 6.21 -3.73
C PRO A 86 -4.36 5.35 -4.92
N LEU A 87 -5.60 4.84 -4.94
CA LEU A 87 -6.11 4.05 -6.06
C LEU A 87 -6.78 4.91 -7.14
N ALA A 88 -6.92 6.20 -6.90
CA ALA A 88 -7.57 7.10 -7.86
C ALA A 88 -6.68 7.43 -9.06
N LEU A 89 -5.39 7.16 -8.96
CA LEU A 89 -4.46 7.37 -10.09
C LEU A 89 -4.61 6.20 -11.06
N THR A 90 -5.69 6.20 -11.83
CA THR A 90 -6.02 5.05 -12.68
C THR A 90 -5.33 5.09 -14.02
N ASP A 91 -5.24 6.25 -14.62
CA ASP A 91 -4.63 6.40 -15.93
C ASP A 91 -3.51 7.42 -15.83
N PRO A 92 -2.28 7.06 -16.24
CA PRO A 92 -1.23 8.06 -16.27
C PRO A 92 -1.62 9.15 -17.30
N PRO A 93 -1.31 10.41 -17.01
CA PRO A 93 -1.48 11.44 -18.02
C PRO A 93 -0.63 11.09 -19.23
N PRO A 94 -0.94 11.64 -20.43
CA PRO A 94 -0.09 11.40 -21.59
C PRO A 94 1.35 11.73 -21.20
N ALA A 95 2.20 10.72 -21.23
CA ALA A 95 3.57 10.89 -20.79
C ALA A 95 4.36 11.75 -21.75
N GLN A 96 5.11 12.68 -21.20
CA GLN A 96 6.05 13.46 -22.00
C GLN A 96 7.35 12.66 -22.20
N SER A 97 7.55 11.65 -21.37
CA SER A 97 8.68 10.75 -21.46
C SER A 97 8.27 9.36 -20.98
N LEU A 98 9.05 8.36 -21.37
CA LEU A 98 8.81 6.99 -20.88
C LEU A 98 9.01 6.89 -19.38
N GLU A 99 9.90 7.71 -18.83
CA GLU A 99 10.15 7.69 -17.40
C GLU A 99 8.93 8.18 -16.63
N GLU A 100 8.28 9.23 -17.09
CA GLU A 100 7.08 9.73 -16.45
C GLU A 100 5.95 8.72 -16.48
N SER A 101 5.81 7.99 -17.58
CA SER A 101 4.76 7.00 -17.69
C SER A 101 4.96 5.81 -16.76
N ARG A 102 6.20 5.59 -16.30
CA ARG A 102 6.49 4.50 -15.38
C ARG A 102 6.31 4.87 -13.93
N ILE A 103 6.39 6.15 -13.61
CA ILE A 103 6.30 6.62 -12.23
C ILE A 103 4.84 6.77 -11.86
N GLY A 104 4.38 5.94 -10.94
CA GLY A 104 3.05 6.04 -10.34
C GLY A 104 1.89 5.57 -11.18
N GLY A 105 1.97 5.67 -12.52
CA GLY A 105 0.84 5.32 -13.37
C GLY A 105 0.58 3.83 -13.50
N LEU A 106 1.61 3.01 -13.43
CA LEU A 106 1.50 1.56 -13.59
C LEU A 106 1.23 0.82 -12.29
N GLY A 107 1.59 1.43 -11.15
CA GLY A 107 1.45 0.79 -9.84
C GLY A 107 0.00 0.52 -9.48
N VAL A 108 -0.90 1.48 -9.73
CA VAL A 108 -2.31 1.33 -9.37
C VAL A 108 -2.99 0.21 -10.14
N PRO A 109 -2.86 0.10 -11.47
CA PRO A 109 -3.40 -1.06 -12.17
C PRO A 109 -2.84 -2.39 -11.66
N LEU A 110 -1.56 -2.40 -11.29
CA LEU A 110 -0.94 -3.60 -10.75
C LEU A 110 -1.54 -3.98 -9.41
N ILE A 111 -1.76 -3.01 -8.52
CA ILE A 111 -2.40 -3.23 -7.24
C ILE A 111 -3.78 -3.85 -7.44
N ARG A 112 -4.60 -3.24 -8.29
CA ARG A 112 -5.97 -3.73 -8.52
C ARG A 112 -5.99 -5.14 -9.09
N ARG A 113 -5.04 -5.44 -9.95
CA ARG A 113 -4.97 -6.76 -10.59
C ARG A 113 -4.48 -7.83 -9.63
N SER A 114 -3.63 -7.45 -8.67
CA SER A 114 -3.00 -8.39 -7.75
C SER A 114 -3.83 -8.71 -6.53
N MET A 115 -4.84 -7.89 -6.24
CA MET A 115 -5.62 -8.01 -5.00
C MET A 115 -7.04 -8.45 -5.29
N ALA A 116 -7.59 -9.28 -4.40
CA ALA A 116 -9.00 -9.68 -4.49
C ALA A 116 -9.92 -8.51 -4.16
N LEU A 117 -9.49 -7.63 -3.28
CA LEU A 117 -10.25 -6.45 -2.89
C LEU A 117 -9.30 -5.29 -2.63
N CYS A 118 -9.67 -4.13 -3.16
CA CYS A 118 -9.01 -2.87 -2.83
C CYS A 118 -10.12 -1.90 -2.45
N ASP A 119 -10.06 -1.38 -1.23
CA ASP A 119 -11.08 -0.48 -0.72
C ASP A 119 -10.43 0.75 -0.10
N TYR A 120 -10.99 1.91 -0.40
CA TYR A 120 -10.54 3.17 0.18
C TYR A 120 -11.67 3.82 0.95
N GLN A 121 -11.38 4.32 2.15
CA GLN A 121 -12.32 5.07 2.96
C GLN A 121 -11.62 6.26 3.62
N ARG A 122 -12.38 7.34 3.79
CA ARG A 122 -11.94 8.46 4.61
C ARG A 122 -12.72 8.36 5.92
N ARG A 123 -12.03 8.05 7.03
CA ARG A 123 -12.67 7.84 8.33
C ARG A 123 -11.97 8.68 9.39
N ALA A 124 -12.75 9.47 10.14
CA ALA A 124 -12.24 10.23 11.29
C ALA A 124 -11.00 11.05 10.95
N GLY A 125 -11.00 11.69 9.77
CA GLY A 125 -9.88 12.53 9.36
C GLY A 125 -8.67 11.77 8.86
N ARG A 126 -8.81 10.46 8.57
CA ARG A 126 -7.71 9.64 8.09
C ARG A 126 -8.09 8.89 6.82
N ASN A 127 -7.10 8.67 5.97
CA ASN A 127 -7.27 7.81 4.81
C ASN A 127 -7.02 6.38 5.24
N VAL A 128 -7.88 5.46 4.82
CA VAL A 128 -7.73 4.04 5.13
C VAL A 128 -7.86 3.24 3.85
N LEU A 129 -6.78 2.60 3.45
CA LEU A 129 -6.75 1.71 2.30
C LEU A 129 -6.68 0.28 2.80
N THR A 130 -7.60 -0.57 2.33
CA THR A 130 -7.63 -1.98 2.69
C THR A 130 -7.37 -2.80 1.45
N LEU A 131 -6.36 -3.67 1.53
CA LEU A 131 -6.00 -4.60 0.47
C LEU A 131 -6.20 -6.02 0.97
N LYS A 132 -6.93 -6.83 0.22
CA LYS A 132 -7.15 -8.24 0.56
C LYS A 132 -6.72 -9.13 -0.59
N SER A 133 -6.14 -10.26 -0.23
CA SER A 133 -5.74 -11.26 -1.22
C SER A 133 -6.01 -12.66 -0.67
N LEU A 134 -6.45 -13.57 -1.52
CA LEU A 134 -6.66 -14.95 -1.13
C LEU A 134 -5.33 -15.60 -0.74
N ILE A 135 -5.34 -16.33 0.37
CA ILE A 135 -4.14 -17.03 0.83
C ILE A 135 -3.93 -18.29 0.01
N SER A 136 -5.00 -19.01 -0.26
CA SER A 136 -4.91 -20.26 -1.01
C SER A 136 -5.39 -20.09 -2.44
N GLY A 137 -4.86 -20.90 -3.34
CA GLY A 137 -5.35 -20.99 -4.69
C GLY A 137 -5.00 -19.82 -5.60
N ASN A 138 -3.80 -19.50 -5.72
CA ASN A 138 -3.29 -18.53 -6.69
C ASN A 138 -3.39 -17.09 -6.26
#